data_0fd5a3990fd790c63ab1a86ad46d6eb8
#
_entry.id   0fd5a3990fd790c63ab1a86ad46d6eb8
#
_cell.length_a   1.000
_cell.length_b   1.000
_cell.length_c   1.000
_cell.angle_alpha   90.00
_cell.angle_beta   90.00
_cell.angle_gamma   90.00
#
_symmetry.space_group_name_H-M   'P 1'
#
loop_
_entity.id
_entity.type
_entity.pdbx_description
1 polymer ?
#
loop_
_entity_poly.entity_id
_entity_poly.type
_entity_poly.pdbx_seq_one_letter_code
_entity_poly.pdbx_strand_id
1 'polypeptide(L)'
;MINILVSTKQSLTEVLGWLEREQTESGEGFFCNESTIVTSHDAGELFCGLADNRVVGFVVHNKKSVGASIDILEVHPQHRSRGFGSQLATNAIGRLFATGAAFVTVQCSPRSSEPFWRSLGFLPQDSYPSRAGEPTHLVLHNVA
;
A
#
# COMPACT_ATOMS: atom_id res chain seq x y z
N MET A 1 -2.17 4.45 -18.07
CA MET A 1 -1.24 3.48 -17.45
C MET A 1 -0.19 4.23 -16.67
N ILE A 2 0.17 3.72 -15.49
CA ILE A 2 1.16 4.36 -14.64
C ILE A 2 2.46 3.57 -14.64
N ASN A 3 3.56 4.26 -14.38
CA ASN A 3 4.86 3.63 -14.14
C ASN A 3 5.04 3.46 -12.65
N ILE A 4 5.38 2.25 -12.21
CA ILE A 4 5.57 1.96 -10.79
C ILE A 4 7.05 1.70 -10.57
N LEU A 5 7.68 2.56 -9.79
CA LEU A 5 9.12 2.57 -9.57
C LEU A 5 9.44 2.69 -8.08
N VAL A 6 10.61 2.16 -7.69
CA VAL A 6 11.09 2.40 -6.33
C VAL A 6 11.21 3.91 -6.10
N SER A 7 10.89 4.36 -4.89
CA SER A 7 10.86 5.78 -4.58
C SER A 7 12.23 6.44 -4.77
N THR A 8 12.18 7.69 -5.24
CA THR A 8 13.33 8.58 -5.30
C THR A 8 13.15 9.67 -4.25
N LYS A 9 14.19 10.44 -4.01
CA LYS A 9 14.08 11.58 -3.11
C LYS A 9 12.97 12.54 -3.57
N GLN A 10 12.87 12.75 -4.86
CA GLN A 10 11.84 13.63 -5.43
C GLN A 10 10.43 13.08 -5.22
N SER A 11 10.22 11.79 -5.50
CA SER A 11 8.90 11.20 -5.32
C SER A 11 8.52 11.13 -3.85
N LEU A 12 9.46 10.87 -2.96
CA LEU A 12 9.21 10.90 -1.51
C LEU A 12 8.75 12.30 -1.09
N THR A 13 9.43 13.35 -1.53
CA THR A 13 9.07 14.72 -1.21
C THR A 13 7.65 15.02 -1.70
N GLU A 14 7.30 14.56 -2.89
CA GLU A 14 5.96 14.77 -3.45
C GLU A 14 4.88 14.06 -2.62
N VAL A 15 5.14 12.81 -2.21
CA VAL A 15 4.22 12.04 -1.36
C VAL A 15 3.99 12.76 -0.03
N LEU A 16 5.06 13.14 0.65
CA LEU A 16 4.95 13.78 1.95
C LEU A 16 4.24 15.13 1.87
N GLY A 17 4.50 15.88 0.81
CA GLY A 17 3.82 17.16 0.58
C GLY A 17 2.32 16.98 0.38
N TRP A 18 1.93 15.98 -0.39
CA TRP A 18 0.52 15.67 -0.60
C TRP A 18 -0.16 15.25 0.70
N LEU A 19 0.47 14.36 1.47
CA LEU A 19 -0.12 13.88 2.72
C LEU A 19 -0.26 15.00 3.75
N GLU A 20 0.71 15.90 3.82
CA GLU A 20 0.65 17.05 4.70
C GLU A 20 -0.54 17.97 4.32
N ARG A 21 -0.72 18.23 3.03
CA ARG A 21 -1.86 19.02 2.56
C ARG A 21 -3.19 18.36 2.88
N GLU A 22 -3.30 17.04 2.68
CA GLU A 22 -4.51 16.30 2.99
C GLU A 22 -4.85 16.40 4.48
N GLN A 23 -3.88 16.26 5.37
CA GLN A 23 -4.09 16.40 6.80
C GLN A 23 -4.52 17.83 7.16
N THR A 24 -3.91 18.84 6.56
CA THR A 24 -4.24 20.23 6.83
C THR A 24 -5.66 20.56 6.38
N GLU A 25 -6.08 20.07 5.22
CA GLU A 25 -7.38 20.41 4.64
C GLU A 25 -8.53 19.62 5.25
N SER A 26 -8.33 18.36 5.59
CA SER A 26 -9.42 17.48 6.05
C SER A 26 -9.31 17.07 7.51
N GLY A 27 -8.18 17.34 8.17
CA GLY A 27 -7.91 16.87 9.52
C GLY A 27 -7.64 15.39 9.60
N GLU A 28 -7.66 14.71 8.48
CA GLU A 28 -7.42 13.28 8.36
C GLU A 28 -6.26 13.05 7.40
N GLY A 29 -5.80 11.82 7.32
CA GLY A 29 -4.78 11.47 6.37
C GLY A 29 -3.64 10.69 7.01
N PHE A 30 -2.66 10.40 6.21
CA PHE A 30 -1.59 9.50 6.58
C PHE A 30 -0.28 10.20 6.94
N PHE A 31 -0.33 11.51 7.20
CA PHE A 31 0.88 12.23 7.59
C PHE A 31 1.44 11.70 8.92
N CYS A 32 0.58 11.13 9.77
CA CYS A 32 1.03 10.47 11.00
C CYS A 32 1.92 9.25 10.70
N ASN A 33 1.92 8.76 9.47
CA ASN A 33 2.78 7.65 9.03
C ASN A 33 4.07 8.14 8.36
N GLU A 34 4.38 9.43 8.45
CA GLU A 34 5.57 10.00 7.81
C GLU A 34 6.83 9.22 8.15
N SER A 35 7.02 8.91 9.41
CA SER A 35 8.19 8.18 9.89
C SER A 35 8.30 6.80 9.22
N THR A 36 7.19 6.07 9.11
CA THR A 36 7.16 4.77 8.45
C THR A 36 7.49 4.91 6.97
N ILE A 37 6.93 5.93 6.32
CA ILE A 37 7.15 6.17 4.88
C ILE A 37 8.61 6.49 4.61
N VAL A 38 9.23 7.35 5.40
CA VAL A 38 10.64 7.71 5.25
C VAL A 38 11.53 6.49 5.48
N THR A 39 11.26 5.71 6.53
CA THR A 39 12.02 4.49 6.81
C THR A 39 11.90 3.49 5.65
N SER A 40 10.71 3.34 5.09
CA SER A 40 10.50 2.45 3.94
C SER A 40 11.22 2.95 2.69
N HIS A 41 11.26 4.25 2.48
CA HIS A 41 12.05 4.83 1.39
C HIS A 41 13.53 4.45 1.53
N ASP A 42 14.08 4.63 2.73
CA ASP A 42 15.49 4.33 3.00
C ASP A 42 15.80 2.84 2.81
N ALA A 43 14.82 1.98 3.07
CA ALA A 43 14.98 0.53 2.93
C ALA A 43 14.67 0.02 1.51
N GLY A 44 14.26 0.88 0.58
CA GLY A 44 13.87 0.45 -0.76
C GLY A 44 12.53 -0.26 -0.82
N GLU A 45 11.68 -0.03 0.17
CA GLU A 45 10.37 -0.69 0.32
C GLU A 45 9.19 0.22 0.02
N LEU A 46 9.46 1.43 -0.46
CA LEU A 46 8.43 2.38 -0.91
C LEU A 46 8.47 2.44 -2.44
N PHE A 47 7.34 2.14 -3.06
CA PHE A 47 7.20 2.24 -4.51
C PHE A 47 6.13 3.28 -4.83
N CYS A 48 6.38 4.08 -5.85
CA CYS A 48 5.46 5.14 -6.27
C CYS A 48 4.96 4.87 -7.68
N GLY A 49 3.68 5.14 -7.90
CA GLY A 49 3.09 5.12 -9.22
C GLY A 49 3.09 6.54 -9.80
N LEU A 50 3.60 6.69 -11.01
CA LEU A 50 3.70 7.98 -11.66
C LEU A 50 2.89 8.00 -12.95
N ALA A 51 2.17 9.09 -13.15
CA ALA A 51 1.51 9.41 -14.41
C ALA A 51 1.94 10.82 -14.79
N ASP A 52 2.44 10.99 -16.02
CA ASP A 52 2.95 12.27 -16.49
C ASP A 52 3.99 12.87 -15.53
N ASN A 53 4.88 12.02 -15.02
CA ASN A 53 5.95 12.38 -14.08
C ASN A 53 5.47 12.92 -12.72
N ARG A 54 4.21 12.72 -12.38
CA ARG A 54 3.65 13.11 -11.07
C ARG A 54 3.22 11.86 -10.32
N VAL A 55 3.45 11.85 -9.01
CA VAL A 55 3.04 10.74 -8.17
C VAL A 55 1.51 10.74 -8.04
N VAL A 56 0.88 9.62 -8.42
CA VAL A 56 -0.57 9.45 -8.28
C VAL A 56 -0.93 8.48 -7.17
N GLY A 57 0.04 7.74 -6.66
CA GLY A 57 -0.18 6.82 -5.54
C GLY A 57 1.12 6.19 -5.12
N PHE A 58 1.09 5.50 -3.98
CA PHE A 58 2.27 4.81 -3.48
C PHE A 58 1.88 3.59 -2.68
N VAL A 59 2.84 2.70 -2.48
CA VAL A 59 2.66 1.48 -1.70
C VAL A 59 3.91 1.25 -0.85
N VAL A 60 3.69 0.92 0.43
CA VAL A 60 4.74 0.51 1.36
C VAL A 60 4.53 -0.97 1.62
N HIS A 61 5.56 -1.75 1.37
CA HIS A 61 5.52 -3.18 1.65
C HIS A 61 6.79 -3.62 2.38
N ASN A 62 6.70 -4.78 3.01
CA ASN A 62 7.81 -5.32 3.78
C ASN A 62 7.88 -6.82 3.55
N LYS A 63 9.07 -7.33 3.22
CA LYS A 63 9.31 -8.75 3.10
C LYS A 63 10.04 -9.25 4.34
N LYS A 64 9.47 -10.29 4.95
CA LYS A 64 10.05 -10.98 6.10
C LYS A 64 10.62 -12.33 5.63
N SER A 65 11.03 -13.20 6.56
CA SER A 65 11.70 -14.44 6.20
C SER A 65 10.84 -15.37 5.34
N VAL A 66 9.55 -15.50 5.65
CA VAL A 66 8.64 -16.43 4.95
C VAL A 66 7.57 -15.68 4.18
N GLY A 67 6.95 -14.70 4.80
CA GLY A 67 5.85 -13.94 4.21
C GLY A 67 6.19 -12.49 4.02
N ALA A 68 5.22 -11.74 3.55
CA ALA A 68 5.35 -10.31 3.33
C ALA A 68 4.06 -9.60 3.71
N SER A 69 4.11 -8.29 3.83
CA SER A 69 2.92 -7.48 4.11
C SER A 69 2.89 -6.27 3.20
N ILE A 70 1.69 -5.80 2.90
CA ILE A 70 1.47 -4.48 2.34
C ILE A 70 0.96 -3.62 3.49
N ASP A 71 1.74 -2.65 3.90
CA ASP A 71 1.48 -1.87 5.10
C ASP A 71 0.69 -0.61 4.82
N ILE A 72 0.94 0.05 3.69
CA ILE A 72 0.22 1.26 3.27
C ILE A 72 0.04 1.19 1.76
N LEU A 73 -1.16 1.53 1.31
CA LEU A 73 -1.43 1.74 -0.10
C LEU A 73 -2.38 2.93 -0.21
N GLU A 74 -1.97 3.95 -0.95
CA GLU A 74 -2.72 5.19 -1.03
C GLU A 74 -2.69 5.71 -2.45
N VAL A 75 -3.85 6.20 -2.92
CA VAL A 75 -3.96 6.87 -4.22
C VAL A 75 -4.32 8.33 -3.95
N HIS A 76 -3.64 9.24 -4.65
CA HIS A 76 -3.87 10.66 -4.51
C HIS A 76 -5.37 10.95 -4.73
N PRO A 77 -6.00 11.80 -3.89
CA PRO A 77 -7.44 12.03 -3.98
C PRO A 77 -7.95 12.44 -5.37
N GLN A 78 -7.16 13.19 -6.11
CA GLN A 78 -7.53 13.64 -7.45
C GLN A 78 -7.44 12.55 -8.51
N HIS A 79 -6.87 11.40 -8.17
CA HIS A 79 -6.63 10.30 -9.11
C HIS A 79 -7.34 9.02 -8.73
N ARG A 80 -8.24 9.07 -7.76
CA ARG A 80 -9.02 7.90 -7.32
C ARG A 80 -10.03 7.49 -8.38
N SER A 81 -10.49 6.24 -8.29
CA SER A 81 -11.48 5.64 -9.20
C SER A 81 -11.00 5.49 -10.65
N ARG A 82 -9.69 5.41 -10.84
CA ARG A 82 -9.07 5.18 -12.16
C ARG A 82 -8.33 3.84 -12.24
N GLY A 83 -8.47 2.98 -11.21
CA GLY A 83 -7.80 1.69 -11.19
C GLY A 83 -6.35 1.72 -10.76
N PHE A 84 -5.83 2.84 -10.32
CA PHE A 84 -4.42 2.96 -9.92
C PHE A 84 -4.11 2.14 -8.68
N GLY A 85 -5.05 2.07 -7.72
CA GLY A 85 -4.88 1.25 -6.52
C GLY A 85 -4.69 -0.22 -6.87
N SER A 86 -5.48 -0.74 -7.80
CA SER A 86 -5.34 -2.12 -8.27
C SER A 86 -4.01 -2.36 -8.95
N GLN A 87 -3.54 -1.42 -9.76
CA GLN A 87 -2.24 -1.53 -10.42
C GLN A 87 -1.10 -1.55 -9.41
N LEU A 88 -1.15 -0.66 -8.41
CA LEU A 88 -0.14 -0.62 -7.35
C LEU A 88 -0.12 -1.91 -6.54
N ALA A 89 -1.29 -2.39 -6.12
CA ALA A 89 -1.40 -3.61 -5.34
C ALA A 89 -0.92 -4.83 -6.12
N THR A 90 -1.38 -4.98 -7.35
CA THR A 90 -1.00 -6.12 -8.20
C THR A 90 0.50 -6.14 -8.47
N ASN A 91 1.08 -4.97 -8.73
CA ASN A 91 2.52 -4.85 -8.94
C ASN A 91 3.30 -5.25 -7.67
N ALA A 92 2.88 -4.75 -6.51
CA ALA A 92 3.54 -5.08 -5.23
C ALA A 92 3.45 -6.58 -4.93
N ILE A 93 2.28 -7.18 -5.11
CA ILE A 93 2.08 -8.60 -4.90
C ILE A 93 3.01 -9.42 -5.81
N GLY A 94 3.07 -9.06 -7.08
CA GLY A 94 3.94 -9.74 -8.04
C GLY A 94 5.41 -9.67 -7.65
N ARG A 95 5.88 -8.50 -7.22
CA ARG A 95 7.26 -8.34 -6.78
C ARG A 95 7.56 -9.17 -5.54
N LEU A 96 6.65 -9.17 -4.57
CA LEU A 96 6.84 -9.90 -3.33
C LEU A 96 6.86 -11.41 -3.58
N PHE A 97 5.95 -11.91 -4.41
CA PHE A 97 5.95 -13.34 -4.76
C PHE A 97 7.19 -13.71 -5.57
N ALA A 98 7.67 -12.84 -6.44
CA ALA A 98 8.88 -13.07 -7.21
C ALA A 98 10.13 -13.18 -6.33
N THR A 99 10.14 -12.52 -5.17
CA THR A 99 11.24 -12.60 -4.22
C THR A 99 11.13 -13.81 -3.29
N GLY A 100 10.11 -14.65 -3.48
CA GLY A 100 9.96 -15.89 -2.72
C GLY A 100 9.01 -15.82 -1.53
N ALA A 101 8.25 -14.74 -1.38
CA ALA A 101 7.27 -14.68 -0.30
C ALA A 101 6.22 -15.78 -0.48
N ALA A 102 5.93 -16.52 0.59
CA ALA A 102 4.93 -17.58 0.55
C ALA A 102 3.50 -17.01 0.63
N PHE A 103 3.35 -15.83 1.19
CA PHE A 103 2.05 -15.17 1.31
C PHE A 103 2.24 -13.68 1.51
N VAL A 104 1.18 -12.92 1.26
CA VAL A 104 1.13 -11.49 1.52
C VAL A 104 -0.06 -11.23 2.44
N THR A 105 0.15 -10.46 3.50
CA THR A 105 -0.92 -10.07 4.41
C THR A 105 -1.23 -8.58 4.26
N VAL A 106 -2.46 -8.21 4.56
CA VAL A 106 -2.89 -6.83 4.63
C VAL A 106 -3.77 -6.64 5.85
N GLN A 107 -3.73 -5.44 6.41
CA GLN A 107 -4.65 -5.02 7.45
C GLN A 107 -5.56 -3.97 6.82
N CYS A 108 -6.87 -4.25 6.80
CA CYS A 108 -7.83 -3.34 6.16
C CYS A 108 -8.07 -2.12 7.06
N SER A 109 -7.35 -1.05 6.79
CA SER A 109 -7.48 0.21 7.50
C SER A 109 -7.52 1.35 6.47
N PRO A 110 -8.66 2.03 6.29
CA PRO A 110 -9.91 1.80 7.01
C PRO A 110 -10.54 0.46 6.66
N ARG A 111 -11.43 0.00 7.52
CA ARG A 111 -12.09 -1.29 7.33
C ARG A 111 -12.90 -1.36 6.03
N SER A 112 -13.33 -0.22 5.54
CA SER A 112 -14.04 -0.10 4.26
C SER A 112 -13.18 -0.50 3.06
N SER A 113 -11.87 -0.67 3.24
CA SER A 113 -10.98 -1.13 2.16
C SER A 113 -11.05 -2.65 1.94
N GLU A 114 -11.72 -3.39 2.81
CA GLU A 114 -11.80 -4.85 2.70
C GLU A 114 -12.30 -5.33 1.34
N PRO A 115 -13.39 -4.79 0.76
CA PRO A 115 -13.86 -5.25 -0.55
C PRO A 115 -12.80 -5.10 -1.64
N PHE A 116 -11.98 -4.06 -1.59
CA PHE A 116 -10.90 -3.85 -2.53
C PHE A 116 -9.90 -5.02 -2.47
N TRP A 117 -9.44 -5.36 -1.27
CA TRP A 117 -8.46 -6.43 -1.11
C TRP A 117 -9.06 -7.80 -1.46
N ARG A 118 -10.32 -8.02 -1.10
CA ARG A 118 -11.00 -9.26 -1.47
C ARG A 118 -11.15 -9.42 -2.97
N SER A 119 -11.33 -8.32 -3.69
CA SER A 119 -11.42 -8.36 -5.15
C SER A 119 -10.11 -8.83 -5.80
N LEU A 120 -9.00 -8.72 -5.06
CA LEU A 120 -7.68 -9.18 -5.51
C LEU A 120 -7.38 -10.62 -5.09
N GLY A 121 -8.31 -11.28 -4.41
CA GLY A 121 -8.16 -12.66 -3.99
C GLY A 121 -7.78 -12.87 -2.54
N PHE A 122 -7.63 -11.81 -1.77
CA PHE A 122 -7.32 -11.94 -0.34
C PHE A 122 -8.50 -12.52 0.41
N LEU A 123 -8.20 -13.37 1.39
CA LEU A 123 -9.18 -14.06 2.23
C LEU A 123 -8.90 -13.77 3.70
N PRO A 124 -9.92 -13.92 4.58
CA PRO A 124 -9.70 -13.70 6.01
C PRO A 124 -8.59 -14.59 6.56
N GLN A 125 -7.79 -14.02 7.44
CA GLN A 125 -6.71 -14.74 8.11
C GLN A 125 -7.24 -15.28 9.43
N ASP A 126 -7.41 -16.61 9.52
CA ASP A 126 -8.07 -17.25 10.66
C ASP A 126 -7.36 -17.03 12.00
N SER A 127 -6.03 -16.88 11.96
CA SER A 127 -5.25 -16.65 13.18
C SER A 127 -5.42 -15.26 13.77
N TYR A 128 -6.16 -14.37 13.08
CA TYR A 128 -6.42 -13.02 13.55
C TYR A 128 -7.91 -12.71 13.43
N PRO A 129 -8.75 -13.31 14.30
CA PRO A 129 -10.17 -13.03 14.24
C PRO A 129 -10.44 -11.55 14.54
N SER A 130 -11.23 -10.91 13.69
CA SER A 130 -11.58 -9.50 13.87
C SER A 130 -12.61 -9.35 14.97
N ARG A 131 -12.38 -8.38 15.86
CA ARG A 131 -13.38 -7.92 16.82
C ARG A 131 -14.08 -6.69 16.25
N ALA A 132 -15.22 -6.36 16.82
CA ALA A 132 -15.93 -5.15 16.42
C ALA A 132 -15.02 -3.93 16.58
N GLY A 133 -14.87 -3.13 15.52
CA GLY A 133 -14.04 -1.94 15.53
C GLY A 133 -12.58 -2.15 15.22
N GLU A 134 -12.11 -3.39 15.09
CA GLU A 134 -10.74 -3.68 14.72
C GLU A 134 -10.62 -3.86 13.20
N PRO A 135 -9.45 -3.53 12.63
CA PRO A 135 -9.21 -3.81 11.21
C PRO A 135 -9.25 -5.31 10.92
N THR A 136 -9.75 -5.67 9.75
CA THR A 136 -9.75 -7.05 9.29
C THR A 136 -8.38 -7.41 8.73
N HIS A 137 -7.87 -8.57 9.10
CA HIS A 137 -6.62 -9.10 8.56
C HIS A 137 -6.91 -10.10 7.45
N LEU A 138 -6.32 -9.88 6.29
CA LEU A 138 -6.50 -10.74 5.12
C LEU A 138 -5.16 -11.28 4.65
N VAL A 139 -5.19 -12.40 3.95
CA VAL A 139 -3.99 -13.06 3.43
C VAL A 139 -4.23 -13.55 2.01
N LEU A 140 -3.19 -13.44 1.19
CA LEU A 140 -3.14 -14.01 -0.16
C LEU A 140 -1.94 -14.95 -0.22
N HIS A 141 -2.18 -16.22 -0.51
CA HIS A 141 -1.11 -17.21 -0.61
C HIS A 141 -0.54 -17.27 -2.02
N ASN A 142 0.76 -17.48 -2.11
CA ASN A 142 1.42 -17.72 -3.38
C ASN A 142 1.16 -19.16 -3.80
N VAL A 143 0.41 -19.36 -4.89
CA VAL A 143 0.01 -20.67 -5.38
C VAL A 143 0.77 -21.09 -6.64
N ALA A 144 1.87 -20.46 -6.90
CA ALA A 144 2.68 -20.74 -8.08
C ALA A 144 3.32 -22.15 -8.04
#